data_517482c5f4cab0c4cf84b5c274700d6b
#
_entry.id   517482c5f4cab0c4cf84b5c274700d6b
#
_cell.length_a   1.000
_cell.length_b   1.000
_cell.length_c   1.000
_cell.angle_alpha   90.00
_cell.angle_beta   90.00
_cell.angle_gamma   90.00
#
_symmetry.space_group_name_H-M   'P 1'
#
loop_
_entity.id
_entity.type
_entity.pdbx_description
1 polymer ?
#
loop_
_entity_poly.entity_id
_entity_poly.type
_entity_poly.pdbx_seq_one_letter_code
_entity_poly.pdbx_strand_id
1 'polypeptide(L)'
;MASNLTIMGNKEILLVAENIAHEKGIALQEVIEAMEEGIKLAAKKKYGSHLDIECRIDKKNGQIKLFNKLQVVANDTEDFDVRTHITLKHAKEEDENAELGDSVIQELPPIDLNRVVAQVARNEIIRKVKEAEKNKEYNEFKDRIGDIVSASVKKVGLKNIVMEIDGFEAVIHESGLIPRETFRVGDRMRCYIEDVRKELHGAQVFLSRTHPQFLVKLFEQEVPELYDGNIEVKAVARDPGSRAKIAIYSRRDDIDIIGSFIGIRGNRVQSVSAELRGEKIDIFKWAPNVAELVVSALTPAKVSKVVVDEENRLIEVVVAEDQLSLAIGRGGQNVKLASKLVDYKIDVMTDEQESARRTAEFNQASKLFAEALDVEEMIANLLASEGFLSVEELAQAEVSEIQSIEGFDEEIAKEIKNRAEEYLQKTA
;
A
#
# COMPACT_ATOMS: atom_id res chain seq x y z
N MET A 1 30.41 13.25 26.14
CA MET A 1 29.94 14.62 25.81
C MET A 1 28.92 15.20 26.82
N ALA A 2 28.72 14.61 27.98
CA ALA A 2 27.61 14.96 28.88
C ALA A 2 27.99 15.91 30.02
N SER A 3 29.25 16.30 30.19
CA SER A 3 29.73 17.08 31.33
C SER A 3 29.92 18.58 31.05
N ASN A 4 29.75 19.06 29.82
CA ASN A 4 30.17 20.41 29.44
C ASN A 4 29.03 21.46 29.31
N LEU A 5 27.78 21.10 29.49
CA LEU A 5 26.67 22.08 29.41
C LEU A 5 26.55 23.00 30.64
N THR A 6 27.28 22.72 31.69
CA THR A 6 27.12 23.42 32.98
C THR A 6 27.93 24.73 33.08
N ILE A 7 28.90 24.96 32.18
CA ILE A 7 29.80 26.17 32.20
C ILE A 7 30.16 26.54 30.74
N MET A 8 29.19 26.57 29.85
CA MET A 8 29.47 27.01 28.48
C MET A 8 29.39 28.53 28.40
N GLY A 9 30.45 29.16 27.91
CA GLY A 9 30.40 30.56 27.47
C GLY A 9 29.45 30.68 26.27
N ASN A 10 28.80 31.82 26.11
CA ASN A 10 27.80 32.09 25.07
C ASN A 10 28.21 31.63 23.64
N LYS A 11 29.53 31.73 23.30
CA LYS A 11 30.06 31.28 21.99
C LYS A 11 30.17 29.76 21.84
N GLU A 12 30.33 29.03 22.93
CA GLU A 12 30.43 27.55 22.90
C GLU A 12 29.12 26.90 22.53
N ILE A 13 27.99 27.55 22.83
CA ILE A 13 26.65 27.09 22.47
C ILE A 13 26.48 27.03 20.97
N LEU A 14 26.91 28.07 20.23
CA LEU A 14 26.85 28.10 18.77
C LEU A 14 27.77 27.04 18.15
N LEU A 15 28.97 26.86 18.69
CA LEU A 15 29.90 25.83 18.21
C LEU A 15 29.36 24.42 18.41
N VAL A 16 28.64 24.16 19.49
CA VAL A 16 27.94 22.89 19.71
C VAL A 16 26.80 22.73 18.72
N ALA A 17 26.02 23.78 18.43
CA ALA A 17 24.95 23.74 17.45
C ALA A 17 25.49 23.46 16.04
N GLU A 18 26.60 24.11 15.63
CA GLU A 18 27.28 23.89 14.36
C GLU A 18 27.80 22.46 14.23
N ASN A 19 28.42 21.91 15.26
CA ASN A 19 28.92 20.54 15.28
C ASN A 19 27.77 19.51 15.11
N ILE A 20 26.66 19.71 15.83
CA ILE A 20 25.48 18.86 15.71
C ILE A 20 24.88 18.98 14.30
N ALA A 21 24.73 20.17 13.76
CA ALA A 21 24.23 20.42 12.43
C ALA A 21 25.07 19.69 11.36
N HIS A 22 26.38 19.78 11.46
CA HIS A 22 27.32 19.11 10.56
C HIS A 22 27.32 17.59 10.73
N GLU A 23 27.38 17.07 11.96
CA GLU A 23 27.38 15.63 12.25
C GLU A 23 26.09 14.94 11.78
N LYS A 24 24.94 15.63 11.93
CA LYS A 24 23.61 15.10 11.64
C LYS A 24 23.09 15.50 10.25
N GLY A 25 23.79 16.40 9.57
CA GLY A 25 23.43 16.89 8.25
C GLY A 25 22.06 17.59 8.20
N ILE A 26 21.70 18.31 9.26
CA ILE A 26 20.49 19.13 9.40
C ILE A 26 20.82 20.62 9.36
N ALA A 27 19.84 21.47 9.11
CA ALA A 27 20.07 22.91 9.07
C ALA A 27 20.44 23.45 10.46
N LEU A 28 21.44 24.36 10.54
CA LEU A 28 21.84 25.00 11.79
C LEU A 28 20.66 25.68 12.50
N GLN A 29 19.73 26.24 11.71
CA GLN A 29 18.55 26.90 12.22
C GLN A 29 17.65 25.95 13.02
N GLU A 30 17.44 24.71 12.52
CA GLU A 30 16.64 23.69 13.20
C GLU A 30 17.28 23.24 14.52
N VAL A 31 18.62 23.18 14.56
CA VAL A 31 19.34 22.89 15.82
C VAL A 31 19.17 24.00 16.84
N ILE A 32 19.28 25.26 16.42
CA ILE A 32 19.09 26.42 17.29
C ILE A 32 17.66 26.44 17.84
N GLU A 33 16.63 26.22 17.00
CA GLU A 33 15.23 26.13 17.43
C GLU A 33 15.00 24.97 18.42
N ALA A 34 15.65 23.83 18.20
CA ALA A 34 15.62 22.71 19.14
C ALA A 34 16.24 23.08 20.49
N MET A 35 17.34 23.84 20.47
CA MET A 35 18.00 24.33 21.71
C MET A 35 17.13 25.36 22.43
N GLU A 36 16.52 26.29 21.73
CA GLU A 36 15.58 27.26 22.28
C GLU A 36 14.40 26.58 22.96
N GLU A 37 13.79 25.58 22.32
CA GLU A 37 12.68 24.82 22.91
C GLU A 37 13.10 24.00 24.13
N GLY A 38 14.28 23.38 24.09
CA GLY A 38 14.84 22.65 25.22
C GLY A 38 15.08 23.56 26.43
N ILE A 39 15.64 24.76 26.22
CA ILE A 39 15.88 25.76 27.25
C ILE A 39 14.57 26.34 27.78
N LYS A 40 13.59 26.58 26.91
CA LYS A 40 12.24 27.02 27.26
C LYS A 40 11.53 26.01 28.19
N LEU A 41 11.58 24.71 27.88
CA LEU A 41 11.03 23.67 28.78
C LEU A 41 11.76 23.65 30.14
N ALA A 42 13.05 23.80 30.10
CA ALA A 42 13.85 23.89 31.31
C ALA A 42 13.50 25.12 32.14
N ALA A 43 13.26 26.27 31.50
CA ALA A 43 12.82 27.51 32.13
C ALA A 43 11.43 27.37 32.77
N LYS A 44 10.48 26.76 32.06
CA LYS A 44 9.13 26.45 32.60
C LYS A 44 9.19 25.58 33.83
N LYS A 45 10.11 24.62 33.89
CA LYS A 45 10.31 23.77 35.07
C LYS A 45 10.87 24.55 36.28
N LYS A 46 11.69 25.57 36.04
CA LYS A 46 12.30 26.41 37.11
C LYS A 46 11.35 27.51 37.56
N TYR A 47 10.74 28.24 36.64
CA TYR A 47 9.94 29.43 36.94
C TYR A 47 8.45 29.14 37.14
N GLY A 48 7.95 28.05 36.60
CA GLY A 48 6.57 27.61 36.70
C GLY A 48 6.04 27.15 35.32
N SER A 49 5.32 26.02 35.31
CA SER A 49 4.78 25.43 34.10
C SER A 49 3.63 26.23 33.46
N HIS A 50 3.01 27.11 34.25
CA HIS A 50 1.91 27.98 33.83
C HIS A 50 2.37 29.24 33.09
N LEU A 51 3.70 29.55 33.12
CA LEU A 51 4.23 30.73 32.44
C LEU A 51 4.39 30.47 30.93
N ASP A 52 4.09 31.50 30.16
CA ASP A 52 4.36 31.46 28.70
C ASP A 52 5.77 32.06 28.43
N ILE A 53 6.76 31.16 28.55
CA ILE A 53 8.18 31.53 28.41
C ILE A 53 8.59 31.31 26.96
N GLU A 54 9.26 32.31 26.38
CA GLU A 54 9.97 32.25 25.11
C GLU A 54 11.48 32.36 25.34
N CYS A 55 12.25 31.55 24.63
CA CYS A 55 13.69 31.54 24.62
C CYS A 55 14.20 31.99 23.27
N ARG A 56 15.18 32.87 23.22
CA ARG A 56 15.87 33.30 22.01
C ARG A 56 17.37 33.22 22.19
N ILE A 57 18.04 32.58 21.23
CA ILE A 57 19.51 32.49 21.17
C ILE A 57 20.00 33.47 20.11
N ASP A 58 20.80 34.43 20.49
CA ASP A 58 21.43 35.38 19.55
C ASP A 58 22.46 34.62 18.68
N LYS A 59 22.20 34.59 17.40
CA LYS A 59 23.03 33.89 16.38
C LYS A 59 24.44 34.48 16.22
N LYS A 60 24.69 35.68 16.72
CA LYS A 60 26.02 36.33 16.60
C LYS A 60 26.93 36.04 17.78
N ASN A 61 26.39 36.03 18.99
CA ASN A 61 27.16 35.92 20.21
C ASN A 61 26.80 34.72 21.08
N GLY A 62 25.74 33.97 20.74
CA GLY A 62 25.25 32.81 21.46
C GLY A 62 24.54 33.14 22.78
N GLN A 63 24.21 34.42 23.03
CA GLN A 63 23.56 34.84 24.27
C GLN A 63 22.13 34.30 24.32
N ILE A 64 21.79 33.66 25.43
CA ILE A 64 20.45 33.16 25.70
C ILE A 64 19.67 34.26 26.42
N LYS A 65 18.54 34.65 25.84
CA LYS A 65 17.55 35.54 26.43
C LYS A 65 16.24 34.81 26.65
N LEU A 66 15.68 35.01 27.83
CA LEU A 66 14.39 34.45 28.22
C LEU A 66 13.37 35.55 28.39
N PHE A 67 12.19 35.32 27.87
CA PHE A 67 11.10 36.26 27.94
C PHE A 67 9.85 35.55 28.47
N ASN A 68 9.12 36.25 29.34
CA ASN A 68 7.78 35.83 29.75
C ASN A 68 6.77 36.68 29.00
N LYS A 69 5.82 36.06 28.35
CA LYS A 69 4.70 36.72 27.70
C LYS A 69 3.60 36.94 28.71
N LEU A 70 3.33 38.21 29.02
CA LEU A 70 2.25 38.62 29.91
C LEU A 70 1.05 39.09 29.08
N GLN A 71 -0.13 38.58 29.41
CA GLN A 71 -1.36 39.03 28.74
C GLN A 71 -1.86 40.34 29.35
N VAL A 72 -2.18 41.31 28.48
CA VAL A 72 -2.75 42.57 28.92
C VAL A 72 -4.21 42.41 29.32
N VAL A 73 -4.51 42.68 30.58
CA VAL A 73 -5.86 42.56 31.13
C VAL A 73 -6.36 43.91 31.69
N ALA A 74 -7.69 44.01 31.89
CA ALA A 74 -8.30 45.19 32.50
C ALA A 74 -7.81 45.39 33.97
N ASN A 75 -7.84 46.62 34.42
CA ASN A 75 -7.33 46.96 35.76
C ASN A 75 -8.13 46.32 36.91
N ASP A 76 -9.34 45.86 36.66
CA ASP A 76 -10.29 45.33 37.67
C ASP A 76 -10.60 43.83 37.46
N THR A 77 -9.68 43.06 36.88
CA THR A 77 -9.86 41.61 36.64
C THR A 77 -9.76 40.83 37.95
N GLU A 78 -10.77 40.04 38.30
CA GLU A 78 -10.84 39.26 39.56
C GLU A 78 -9.74 38.18 39.66
N ASP A 79 -9.33 37.59 38.51
CA ASP A 79 -8.30 36.53 38.43
C ASP A 79 -6.92 37.07 38.00
N PHE A 80 -6.48 38.21 38.55
CA PHE A 80 -5.20 38.80 38.19
C PHE A 80 -4.03 38.05 38.83
N ASP A 81 -3.20 37.41 38.01
CA ASP A 81 -1.89 36.85 38.42
C ASP A 81 -0.74 37.67 37.81
N VAL A 82 0.03 38.31 38.68
CA VAL A 82 1.20 39.17 38.32
C VAL A 82 2.23 38.43 37.45
N ARG A 83 2.20 37.10 37.43
CA ARG A 83 3.16 36.28 36.69
C ARG A 83 2.72 36.02 35.23
N THR A 84 1.41 36.08 34.95
CA THR A 84 0.82 35.80 33.65
C THR A 84 0.10 37.00 33.04
N HIS A 85 -0.29 37.97 33.87
CA HIS A 85 -1.04 39.12 33.43
C HIS A 85 -0.33 40.44 33.75
N ILE A 86 -0.52 41.43 32.90
CA ILE A 86 -0.11 42.83 33.12
C ILE A 86 -1.34 43.74 32.95
N THR A 87 -1.48 44.74 33.82
CA THR A 87 -2.59 45.66 33.65
C THR A 87 -2.37 46.60 32.49
N LEU A 88 -3.45 47.02 31.82
CA LEU A 88 -3.40 47.92 30.67
C LEU A 88 -2.61 49.21 30.98
N LYS A 89 -2.67 49.69 32.23
CA LYS A 89 -1.94 50.89 32.68
C LYS A 89 -0.44 50.68 32.64
N HIS A 90 0.07 49.57 33.16
CA HIS A 90 1.50 49.24 33.12
C HIS A 90 1.99 48.83 31.73
N ALA A 91 1.10 48.17 30.93
CA ALA A 91 1.42 47.80 29.55
C ALA A 91 1.67 49.05 28.69
N LYS A 92 0.89 50.14 28.92
CA LYS A 92 1.05 51.45 28.20
C LYS A 92 2.26 52.22 28.64
N GLU A 93 2.90 51.91 29.77
CA GLU A 93 4.18 52.50 30.19
C GLU A 93 5.36 51.90 29.37
N GLU A 94 5.19 50.67 28.87
CA GLU A 94 6.21 49.99 28.06
C GLU A 94 5.93 50.14 26.55
N ASP A 95 4.63 50.15 26.13
CA ASP A 95 4.19 50.34 24.73
C ASP A 95 2.91 51.18 24.73
N GLU A 96 2.98 52.45 24.20
CA GLU A 96 1.87 53.39 24.15
C GLU A 96 0.66 52.87 23.37
N ASN A 97 0.88 51.90 22.44
CA ASN A 97 -0.17 51.33 21.61
C ASN A 97 -0.78 50.03 22.16
N ALA A 98 -0.41 49.61 23.36
CA ALA A 98 -0.91 48.35 23.95
C ALA A 98 -2.44 48.39 24.14
N GLU A 99 -3.13 47.34 23.66
CA GLU A 99 -4.57 47.14 23.81
C GLU A 99 -4.88 45.94 24.73
N LEU A 100 -6.13 45.82 25.17
CA LEU A 100 -6.60 44.68 25.95
C LEU A 100 -6.50 43.39 25.16
N GLY A 101 -5.86 42.38 25.70
CA GLY A 101 -5.62 41.09 25.05
C GLY A 101 -4.28 40.95 24.35
N ASP A 102 -3.51 42.05 24.21
CA ASP A 102 -2.16 42.00 23.68
C ASP A 102 -1.19 41.25 24.62
N SER A 103 -0.03 40.87 24.11
CA SER A 103 1.02 40.20 24.86
C SER A 103 2.23 41.12 25.00
N VAL A 104 2.56 41.48 26.22
CA VAL A 104 3.79 42.22 26.56
C VAL A 104 4.90 41.26 26.95
N ILE A 105 6.10 41.52 26.46
CA ILE A 105 7.28 40.64 26.63
C ILE A 105 8.16 41.20 27.76
N GLN A 106 8.25 40.46 28.86
CA GLN A 106 9.10 40.82 29.97
C GLN A 106 10.39 39.96 29.99
N GLU A 107 11.57 40.57 30.04
CA GLU A 107 12.81 39.82 30.11
C GLU A 107 12.96 39.17 31.49
N LEU A 108 13.21 37.85 31.51
CA LEU A 108 13.45 37.07 32.71
C LEU A 108 14.98 37.05 33.04
N PRO A 109 15.34 36.93 34.30
CA PRO A 109 16.75 36.77 34.68
C PRO A 109 17.35 35.51 34.03
N PRO A 110 18.65 35.49 33.72
CA PRO A 110 19.31 34.33 33.15
C PRO A 110 19.19 33.10 34.05
N ILE A 111 19.00 31.94 33.40
CA ILE A 111 18.92 30.68 34.13
C ILE A 111 20.31 30.19 34.49
N ASP A 112 20.54 29.91 35.76
CA ASP A 112 21.60 29.00 36.16
C ASP A 112 21.22 27.59 35.77
N LEU A 113 21.92 27.04 34.78
CA LEU A 113 21.70 25.69 34.26
C LEU A 113 22.15 24.66 35.31
N ASN A 114 21.34 24.44 36.35
CA ASN A 114 21.60 23.34 37.27
C ASN A 114 21.43 21.98 36.56
N ARG A 115 21.92 20.89 37.16
CA ARG A 115 21.98 19.56 36.57
C ARG A 115 20.62 19.06 36.01
N VAL A 116 19.52 19.39 36.69
CA VAL A 116 18.16 18.93 36.28
C VAL A 116 17.68 19.69 35.05
N VAL A 117 17.88 21.02 35.03
CA VAL A 117 17.52 21.90 33.92
C VAL A 117 18.32 21.55 32.68
N ALA A 118 19.65 21.36 32.82
CA ALA A 118 20.50 20.91 31.72
C ALA A 118 20.10 19.56 31.15
N GLN A 119 19.63 18.62 31.99
CA GLN A 119 19.18 17.31 31.54
C GLN A 119 17.85 17.40 30.72
N VAL A 120 16.91 18.25 31.14
CA VAL A 120 15.65 18.48 30.41
C VAL A 120 15.94 19.11 29.05
N ALA A 121 16.76 20.16 29.01
CA ALA A 121 17.17 20.81 27.76
C ALA A 121 17.83 19.79 26.78
N ARG A 122 18.76 18.99 27.31
CA ARG A 122 19.44 17.97 26.52
C ARG A 122 18.47 16.94 25.92
N ASN A 123 17.53 16.45 26.72
CA ASN A 123 16.58 15.46 26.24
C ASN A 123 15.70 16.03 25.10
N GLU A 124 15.27 17.29 25.22
CA GLU A 124 14.48 17.96 24.23
C GLU A 124 15.26 18.25 22.94
N ILE A 125 16.51 18.69 23.07
CA ILE A 125 17.40 18.87 21.92
C ILE A 125 17.57 17.55 21.16
N ILE A 126 17.84 16.44 21.87
CA ILE A 126 17.97 15.12 21.26
C ILE A 126 16.67 14.72 20.56
N ARG A 127 15.52 14.99 21.16
CA ARG A 127 14.20 14.70 20.59
C ARG A 127 13.98 15.46 19.28
N LYS A 128 14.22 16.78 19.29
CA LYS A 128 14.03 17.66 18.13
C LYS A 128 15.01 17.35 17.00
N VAL A 129 16.27 17.08 17.35
CA VAL A 129 17.28 16.65 16.35
C VAL A 129 16.87 15.36 15.67
N LYS A 130 16.39 14.37 16.44
CA LYS A 130 15.86 13.12 15.86
C LYS A 130 14.63 13.35 14.98
N GLU A 131 13.75 14.27 15.37
CA GLU A 131 12.57 14.62 14.57
C GLU A 131 12.99 15.27 13.24
N ALA A 132 13.98 16.16 13.26
CA ALA A 132 14.54 16.78 12.05
C ALA A 132 15.22 15.74 11.14
N GLU A 133 16.03 14.83 11.70
CA GLU A 133 16.62 13.70 10.97
C GLU A 133 15.53 12.84 10.30
N LYS A 134 14.47 12.52 11.03
CA LYS A 134 13.34 11.73 10.53
C LYS A 134 12.56 12.45 9.41
N ASN A 135 12.35 13.74 9.55
CA ASN A 135 11.71 14.54 8.51
C ASN A 135 12.57 14.58 7.23
N LYS A 136 13.90 14.67 7.37
CA LYS A 136 14.83 14.62 6.24
C LYS A 136 14.76 13.26 5.55
N GLU A 137 14.85 12.16 6.31
CA GLU A 137 14.72 10.79 5.80
C GLU A 137 13.41 10.61 5.01
N TYR A 138 12.27 11.00 5.61
CA TYR A 138 10.97 10.95 4.94
C TYR A 138 10.94 11.73 3.63
N ASN A 139 11.43 12.97 3.63
CA ASN A 139 11.41 13.82 2.43
C ASN A 139 12.31 13.29 1.32
N GLU A 140 13.39 12.58 1.65
CA GLU A 140 14.29 11.97 0.67
C GLU A 140 13.68 10.73 0.00
N PHE A 141 12.91 9.92 0.75
CA PHE A 141 12.39 8.66 0.24
C PHE A 141 10.92 8.68 -0.19
N LYS A 142 10.11 9.67 0.22
CA LYS A 142 8.67 9.74 -0.12
C LYS A 142 8.37 9.68 -1.62
N ASP A 143 9.23 10.30 -2.43
CA ASP A 143 9.07 10.37 -3.88
C ASP A 143 9.75 9.18 -4.61
N ARG A 144 10.40 8.29 -3.85
CA ARG A 144 11.08 7.08 -4.34
C ARG A 144 10.28 5.80 -4.08
N ILE A 145 9.03 5.92 -3.60
CA ILE A 145 8.12 4.76 -3.49
C ILE A 145 7.97 4.15 -4.88
N GLY A 146 8.17 2.85 -4.97
CA GLY A 146 8.13 2.16 -6.25
C GLY A 146 9.49 1.92 -6.90
N ASP A 147 10.57 2.49 -6.38
CA ASP A 147 11.92 2.27 -6.90
C ASP A 147 12.59 1.01 -6.35
N ILE A 148 13.56 0.51 -7.11
CA ILE A 148 14.50 -0.50 -6.61
C ILE A 148 15.73 0.20 -6.02
N VAL A 149 16.06 -0.21 -4.80
CA VAL A 149 17.25 0.27 -4.09
C VAL A 149 18.18 -0.90 -3.72
N SER A 150 19.48 -0.61 -3.67
CA SER A 150 20.46 -1.54 -3.12
C SER A 150 20.62 -1.27 -1.63
N ALA A 151 20.22 -2.21 -0.80
CA ALA A 151 20.28 -2.10 0.65
C ALA A 151 21.25 -3.12 1.23
N SER A 152 21.95 -2.77 2.33
CA SER A 152 22.81 -3.67 3.06
C SER A 152 22.15 -4.13 4.38
N VAL A 153 22.35 -5.40 4.73
CA VAL A 153 21.79 -5.97 5.98
C VAL A 153 22.59 -5.45 7.18
N LYS A 154 21.93 -4.70 8.06
CA LYS A 154 22.50 -4.16 9.30
C LYS A 154 22.25 -5.08 10.50
N LYS A 155 21.05 -5.64 10.57
CA LYS A 155 20.65 -6.54 11.66
C LYS A 155 19.57 -7.52 11.20
N VAL A 156 19.74 -8.78 11.55
CA VAL A 156 18.72 -9.83 11.31
C VAL A 156 17.95 -10.05 12.62
N GLY A 157 16.65 -9.80 12.60
CA GLY A 157 15.73 -10.08 13.70
C GLY A 157 14.82 -11.27 13.39
N LEU A 158 13.97 -11.65 14.34
CA LEU A 158 13.06 -12.80 14.18
C LEU A 158 11.91 -12.52 13.18
N LYS A 159 11.39 -11.31 13.14
CA LYS A 159 10.24 -10.92 12.32
C LYS A 159 10.57 -9.87 11.23
N ASN A 160 11.75 -9.30 11.30
CA ASN A 160 12.17 -8.26 10.38
C ASN A 160 13.69 -8.25 10.23
N ILE A 161 14.14 -7.72 9.12
CA ILE A 161 15.55 -7.42 8.86
C ILE A 161 15.68 -5.91 8.77
N VAL A 162 16.60 -5.36 9.56
CA VAL A 162 16.97 -3.95 9.47
C VAL A 162 18.04 -3.82 8.40
N MET A 163 17.76 -2.95 7.44
CA MET A 163 18.60 -2.66 6.28
C MET A 163 19.16 -1.24 6.39
N GLU A 164 20.18 -0.95 5.62
CA GLU A 164 20.74 0.39 5.46
C GLU A 164 20.76 0.77 3.98
N ILE A 165 20.21 1.93 3.67
CA ILE A 165 20.18 2.54 2.34
C ILE A 165 20.73 3.96 2.47
N ASP A 166 21.86 4.26 1.80
CA ASP A 166 22.43 5.61 1.76
C ASP A 166 22.63 6.24 3.17
N GLY A 167 22.90 5.39 4.19
CA GLY A 167 23.09 5.80 5.59
C GLY A 167 21.81 5.84 6.44
N PHE A 168 20.63 5.61 5.84
CA PHE A 168 19.34 5.57 6.54
C PHE A 168 18.90 4.14 6.85
N GLU A 169 18.13 3.99 7.94
CA GLU A 169 17.58 2.69 8.32
C GLU A 169 16.27 2.41 7.57
N ALA A 170 16.22 1.24 6.94
CA ALA A 170 15.03 0.68 6.32
C ALA A 170 14.69 -0.66 6.96
N VAL A 171 13.46 -1.13 6.81
CA VAL A 171 13.03 -2.41 7.34
C VAL A 171 12.36 -3.26 6.25
N ILE A 172 12.68 -4.53 6.26
CA ILE A 172 11.93 -5.55 5.50
C ILE A 172 11.29 -6.52 6.48
N HIS A 173 9.98 -6.67 6.41
CA HIS A 173 9.24 -7.63 7.23
C HIS A 173 9.37 -9.05 6.68
N GLU A 174 9.12 -10.05 7.50
CA GLU A 174 9.15 -11.46 7.09
C GLU A 174 8.26 -11.73 5.86
N SER A 175 7.08 -11.10 5.78
CA SER A 175 6.19 -11.18 4.62
C SER A 175 6.76 -10.57 3.34
N GLY A 176 7.69 -9.65 3.45
CA GLY A 176 8.39 -9.01 2.34
C GLY A 176 9.63 -9.79 1.87
N LEU A 177 9.99 -10.88 2.53
CA LEU A 177 11.12 -11.73 2.16
C LEU A 177 10.68 -12.88 1.27
N ILE A 178 11.50 -13.24 0.28
CA ILE A 178 11.27 -14.44 -0.51
C ILE A 178 11.48 -15.67 0.38
N PRO A 179 10.56 -16.65 0.37
CA PRO A 179 10.69 -17.85 1.20
C PRO A 179 12.04 -18.56 1.00
N ARG A 180 12.65 -19.00 2.09
CA ARG A 180 13.95 -19.69 2.14
C ARG A 180 15.17 -18.81 1.83
N GLU A 181 15.02 -17.51 1.69
CA GLU A 181 16.17 -16.62 1.68
C GLU A 181 16.80 -16.55 3.06
N THR A 182 18.12 -16.63 3.11
CA THR A 182 18.90 -16.48 4.35
C THR A 182 19.88 -15.33 4.18
N PHE A 183 19.97 -14.49 5.18
CA PHE A 183 20.76 -13.27 5.13
C PHE A 183 21.76 -13.22 6.29
N ARG A 184 22.90 -12.61 6.03
CA ARG A 184 23.92 -12.30 7.03
C ARG A 184 24.13 -10.79 7.09
N VAL A 185 24.57 -10.31 8.23
CA VAL A 185 24.96 -8.90 8.39
C VAL A 185 26.07 -8.58 7.39
N GLY A 186 25.89 -7.50 6.63
CA GLY A 186 26.79 -7.06 5.57
C GLY A 186 26.37 -7.51 4.16
N ASP A 187 25.42 -8.44 4.01
CA ASP A 187 24.92 -8.83 2.70
C ASP A 187 24.24 -7.65 2.02
N ARG A 188 24.45 -7.51 0.72
CA ARG A 188 23.76 -6.52 -0.12
C ARG A 188 22.70 -7.19 -0.95
N MET A 189 21.52 -6.55 -1.03
CA MET A 189 20.42 -7.04 -1.85
C MET A 189 19.66 -5.89 -2.48
N ARG A 190 19.05 -6.15 -3.64
CA ARG A 190 18.10 -5.25 -4.27
C ARG A 190 16.72 -5.43 -3.63
N CYS A 191 16.09 -4.34 -3.25
CA CYS A 191 14.76 -4.33 -2.65
C CYS A 191 13.90 -3.26 -3.33
N TYR A 192 12.60 -3.48 -3.31
CA TYR A 192 11.59 -2.53 -3.76
C TYR A 192 11.14 -1.69 -2.57
N ILE A 193 11.05 -0.37 -2.73
CA ILE A 193 10.47 0.51 -1.71
C ILE A 193 8.95 0.37 -1.81
N GLU A 194 8.38 -0.36 -0.85
CA GLU A 194 6.94 -0.64 -0.81
C GLU A 194 6.17 0.54 -0.23
N ASP A 195 6.70 1.15 0.84
CA ASP A 195 6.03 2.24 1.53
C ASP A 195 7.05 3.12 2.28
N VAL A 196 6.70 4.38 2.48
CA VAL A 196 7.47 5.33 3.30
C VAL A 196 6.51 6.06 4.23
N ARG A 197 6.64 5.81 5.53
CA ARG A 197 5.75 6.35 6.56
C ARG A 197 6.48 7.33 7.46
N LYS A 198 5.79 8.37 7.86
CA LYS A 198 6.31 9.33 8.82
C LYS A 198 6.15 8.78 10.23
N GLU A 199 7.19 8.12 10.75
CA GLU A 199 7.20 7.53 12.08
C GLU A 199 8.24 8.22 12.98
N LEU A 200 7.85 8.49 14.24
CA LEU A 200 8.75 9.08 15.24
C LEU A 200 9.79 8.08 15.75
N HIS A 201 9.46 6.80 15.75
CA HIS A 201 10.32 5.73 16.25
C HIS A 201 10.44 4.59 15.23
N GLY A 202 11.66 4.09 15.03
CA GLY A 202 11.93 3.01 14.10
C GLY A 202 12.26 3.47 12.69
N ALA A 203 12.30 2.52 11.74
CA ALA A 203 12.54 2.80 10.34
C ALA A 203 11.29 3.37 9.68
N GLN A 204 11.48 4.30 8.75
CA GLN A 204 10.40 4.95 7.98
C GLN A 204 10.23 4.31 6.60
N VAL A 205 11.27 3.70 6.08
CA VAL A 205 11.30 3.08 4.75
C VAL A 205 11.02 1.59 4.88
N PHE A 206 9.96 1.13 4.24
CA PHE A 206 9.54 -0.27 4.21
C PHE A 206 9.90 -0.87 2.87
N LEU A 207 10.61 -1.99 2.93
CA LEU A 207 11.12 -2.69 1.76
C LEU A 207 10.41 -4.02 1.55
N SER A 208 10.34 -4.44 0.30
CA SER A 208 9.76 -5.73 -0.09
C SER A 208 10.53 -6.36 -1.25
N ARG A 209 10.65 -7.69 -1.23
CA ARG A 209 11.12 -8.53 -2.34
C ARG A 209 10.00 -9.41 -2.90
N THR A 210 8.86 -9.44 -2.20
CA THR A 210 7.68 -10.21 -2.59
C THR A 210 6.67 -9.41 -3.39
N HIS A 211 6.73 -8.08 -3.35
CA HIS A 211 5.79 -7.20 -4.04
C HIS A 211 5.79 -7.47 -5.56
N PRO A 212 4.60 -7.55 -6.23
CA PRO A 212 4.52 -7.81 -7.67
C PRO A 212 5.29 -6.82 -8.51
N GLN A 213 5.26 -5.53 -8.18
CA GLN A 213 5.97 -4.48 -8.90
C GLN A 213 7.50 -4.61 -8.83
N PHE A 214 8.03 -5.32 -7.84
CA PHE A 214 9.47 -5.62 -7.81
C PHE A 214 9.92 -6.38 -9.07
N LEU A 215 9.14 -7.36 -9.51
CA LEU A 215 9.38 -8.09 -10.76
C LEU A 215 9.37 -7.15 -11.98
N VAL A 216 8.37 -6.27 -12.06
CA VAL A 216 8.25 -5.30 -13.17
C VAL A 216 9.46 -4.39 -13.23
N LYS A 217 9.85 -3.83 -12.08
CA LYS A 217 11.02 -2.94 -11.98
C LYS A 217 12.36 -3.63 -12.27
N LEU A 218 12.49 -4.92 -11.97
CA LEU A 218 13.66 -5.70 -12.40
C LEU A 218 13.68 -5.85 -13.92
N PHE A 219 12.54 -6.09 -14.56
CA PHE A 219 12.47 -6.13 -16.01
C PHE A 219 12.70 -4.76 -16.65
N GLU A 220 12.28 -3.65 -16.05
CA GLU A 220 12.59 -2.29 -16.54
C GLU A 220 14.12 -2.06 -16.64
N GLN A 221 14.90 -2.67 -15.76
CA GLN A 221 16.36 -2.57 -15.80
C GLN A 221 17.01 -3.44 -16.90
N GLU A 222 16.38 -4.56 -17.24
CA GLU A 222 16.92 -5.55 -18.20
C GLU A 222 16.36 -5.37 -19.62
N VAL A 223 15.19 -4.73 -19.78
CA VAL A 223 14.43 -4.60 -21.04
C VAL A 223 14.30 -3.14 -21.42
N PRO A 224 15.17 -2.61 -22.32
CA PRO A 224 15.12 -1.22 -22.74
C PRO A 224 13.76 -0.81 -23.33
N GLU A 225 13.12 -1.72 -24.08
CA GLU A 225 11.83 -1.50 -24.72
C GLU A 225 10.69 -1.25 -23.70
N LEU A 226 10.81 -1.79 -22.48
CA LEU A 226 9.92 -1.52 -21.36
C LEU A 226 10.22 -0.16 -20.73
N TYR A 227 11.52 0.15 -20.54
CA TYR A 227 11.95 1.43 -20.01
C TYR A 227 11.55 2.62 -20.92
N ASP A 228 11.65 2.44 -22.23
CA ASP A 228 11.26 3.43 -23.24
C ASP A 228 9.74 3.57 -23.42
N GLY A 229 8.92 2.74 -22.74
CA GLY A 229 7.48 2.75 -22.84
C GLY A 229 6.91 2.15 -24.12
N ASN A 230 7.71 1.48 -24.95
CA ASN A 230 7.26 0.77 -26.16
C ASN A 230 6.48 -0.51 -25.80
N ILE A 231 6.81 -1.11 -24.68
CA ILE A 231 6.13 -2.26 -24.09
C ILE A 231 5.59 -1.83 -22.71
N GLU A 232 4.41 -2.32 -22.37
CA GLU A 232 3.76 -2.07 -21.08
C GLU A 232 3.48 -3.41 -20.39
N VAL A 233 3.70 -3.48 -19.08
CA VAL A 233 3.20 -4.58 -18.26
C VAL A 233 1.79 -4.24 -17.80
N LYS A 234 0.82 -5.02 -18.23
CA LYS A 234 -0.61 -4.81 -17.91
C LYS A 234 -1.04 -5.51 -16.62
N ALA A 235 -0.52 -6.71 -16.39
CA ALA A 235 -0.84 -7.46 -15.18
C ALA A 235 0.34 -8.34 -14.75
N VAL A 236 0.46 -8.54 -13.44
CA VAL A 236 1.48 -9.40 -12.84
C VAL A 236 0.93 -10.11 -11.62
N ALA A 237 1.19 -11.41 -11.53
CA ALA A 237 0.86 -12.22 -10.37
C ALA A 237 2.08 -13.04 -9.96
N ARG A 238 2.39 -13.07 -8.65
CA ARG A 238 3.56 -13.77 -8.12
C ARG A 238 3.20 -14.72 -6.98
N ASP A 239 3.92 -15.83 -6.97
CA ASP A 239 4.13 -16.70 -5.83
C ASP A 239 5.64 -16.63 -5.54
N PRO A 240 6.08 -15.73 -4.62
CA PRO A 240 7.46 -15.33 -4.49
C PRO A 240 8.41 -16.51 -4.27
N GLY A 241 9.51 -16.55 -5.03
CA GLY A 241 10.51 -17.62 -4.99
C GLY A 241 10.09 -18.93 -5.64
N SER A 242 8.88 -19.00 -6.23
CA SER A 242 8.36 -20.20 -6.89
C SER A 242 8.00 -19.92 -8.35
N ARG A 243 6.98 -19.11 -8.61
CA ARG A 243 6.52 -18.81 -9.96
C ARG A 243 5.86 -17.45 -10.05
N ALA A 244 6.02 -16.79 -11.19
CA ALA A 244 5.32 -15.56 -11.54
C ALA A 244 4.70 -15.65 -12.93
N LYS A 245 3.64 -14.88 -13.16
CA LYS A 245 3.02 -14.66 -14.44
C LYS A 245 2.99 -13.18 -14.74
N ILE A 246 3.38 -12.80 -15.97
CA ILE A 246 3.44 -11.42 -16.42
C ILE A 246 2.78 -11.30 -17.80
N ALA A 247 1.77 -10.45 -17.87
CA ALA A 247 1.04 -10.13 -19.10
C ALA A 247 1.58 -8.80 -19.65
N ILE A 248 2.10 -8.83 -20.87
CA ILE A 248 2.76 -7.71 -21.53
C ILE A 248 2.01 -7.30 -22.79
N TYR A 249 2.04 -6.00 -23.08
CA TYR A 249 1.34 -5.39 -24.20
C TYR A 249 2.27 -4.40 -24.92
N SER A 250 2.17 -4.33 -26.24
CA SER A 250 2.76 -3.27 -27.04
C SER A 250 1.71 -2.67 -27.97
N ARG A 251 1.77 -1.37 -28.19
CA ARG A 251 0.98 -0.67 -29.19
C ARG A 251 1.52 -0.86 -30.62
N ARG A 252 2.76 -1.36 -30.69
CA ARG A 252 3.48 -1.56 -31.95
C ARG A 252 3.50 -3.04 -32.28
N ASP A 253 3.01 -3.39 -33.46
CA ASP A 253 2.95 -4.79 -33.93
C ASP A 253 4.31 -5.30 -34.45
N ASP A 254 5.25 -4.39 -34.72
CA ASP A 254 6.59 -4.70 -35.24
C ASP A 254 7.59 -5.19 -34.16
N ILE A 255 7.20 -5.15 -32.88
CA ILE A 255 8.06 -5.55 -31.78
C ILE A 255 7.74 -6.99 -31.35
N ASP A 256 8.75 -7.84 -31.33
CA ASP A 256 8.67 -9.14 -30.65
C ASP A 256 8.73 -8.94 -29.13
N ILE A 257 7.54 -8.72 -28.53
CA ILE A 257 7.40 -8.40 -27.11
C ILE A 257 7.88 -9.54 -26.21
N ILE A 258 7.63 -10.79 -26.56
CA ILE A 258 8.03 -11.96 -25.78
C ILE A 258 9.55 -12.15 -25.91
N GLY A 259 10.11 -12.05 -27.10
CA GLY A 259 11.53 -12.13 -27.35
C GLY A 259 12.33 -11.05 -26.63
N SER A 260 11.80 -9.83 -26.54
CA SER A 260 12.41 -8.72 -25.81
C SER A 260 12.59 -9.02 -24.31
N PHE A 261 11.60 -9.65 -23.68
CA PHE A 261 11.67 -10.05 -22.26
C PHE A 261 12.55 -11.28 -22.03
N ILE A 262 12.49 -12.25 -22.92
CA ILE A 262 13.31 -13.46 -22.81
C ILE A 262 14.78 -13.11 -23.03
N GLY A 263 15.06 -12.32 -24.06
CA GLY A 263 16.41 -11.97 -24.48
C GLY A 263 17.15 -13.12 -25.20
N ILE A 264 18.37 -12.84 -25.66
CA ILE A 264 19.19 -13.82 -26.40
C ILE A 264 19.47 -15.03 -25.50
N ARG A 265 19.02 -16.20 -25.93
CA ARG A 265 19.16 -17.47 -25.18
C ARG A 265 18.56 -17.42 -23.76
N GLY A 266 17.59 -16.53 -23.52
CA GLY A 266 16.96 -16.40 -22.23
C GLY A 266 17.73 -15.61 -21.17
N ASN A 267 18.78 -14.87 -21.55
CA ASN A 267 19.65 -14.19 -20.59
C ASN A 267 18.90 -13.16 -19.72
N ARG A 268 17.98 -12.36 -20.29
CA ARG A 268 17.25 -11.31 -19.54
C ARG A 268 16.32 -11.94 -18.49
N VAL A 269 15.49 -12.89 -18.90
CA VAL A 269 14.59 -13.58 -17.95
C VAL A 269 15.36 -14.38 -16.90
N GLN A 270 16.53 -14.95 -17.26
CA GLN A 270 17.38 -15.66 -16.30
C GLN A 270 18.03 -14.72 -15.29
N SER A 271 18.46 -13.52 -15.70
CA SER A 271 18.98 -12.48 -14.80
C SER A 271 17.97 -12.11 -13.75
N VAL A 272 16.71 -11.81 -14.17
CA VAL A 272 15.62 -11.50 -13.26
C VAL A 272 15.26 -12.70 -12.36
N SER A 273 15.16 -13.90 -12.93
CA SER A 273 14.88 -15.13 -12.17
C SER A 273 15.95 -15.39 -11.12
N ALA A 274 17.23 -15.17 -11.42
CA ALA A 274 18.33 -15.36 -10.48
C ALA A 274 18.25 -14.39 -9.31
N GLU A 275 17.89 -13.12 -9.54
CA GLU A 275 17.65 -12.14 -8.48
C GLU A 275 16.50 -12.58 -7.56
N LEU A 276 15.48 -13.24 -8.12
CA LEU A 276 14.31 -13.75 -7.42
C LEU A 276 14.47 -15.19 -6.92
N ARG A 277 15.69 -15.65 -6.71
CA ARG A 277 16.02 -17.00 -6.20
C ARG A 277 15.51 -18.16 -7.04
N GLY A 278 15.50 -17.99 -8.36
CA GLY A 278 15.08 -19.03 -9.30
C GLY A 278 13.56 -19.11 -9.53
N GLU A 279 12.82 -18.04 -9.23
CA GLU A 279 11.41 -17.92 -9.54
C GLU A 279 11.19 -18.11 -11.05
N LYS A 280 10.30 -19.05 -11.41
CA LYS A 280 9.94 -19.31 -12.81
C LYS A 280 9.01 -18.22 -13.30
N ILE A 281 9.32 -17.59 -14.43
CA ILE A 281 8.57 -16.46 -14.94
C ILE A 281 7.89 -16.85 -16.26
N ASP A 282 6.56 -16.92 -16.25
CA ASP A 282 5.74 -17.12 -17.45
C ASP A 282 5.40 -15.76 -18.05
N ILE A 283 5.86 -15.52 -19.28
CA ILE A 283 5.65 -14.28 -20.01
C ILE A 283 4.70 -14.56 -21.17
N PHE A 284 3.63 -13.78 -21.27
CA PHE A 284 2.65 -13.92 -22.34
C PHE A 284 2.02 -12.59 -22.73
N LYS A 285 1.42 -12.56 -23.92
CA LYS A 285 0.78 -11.37 -24.47
C LYS A 285 -0.54 -11.10 -23.74
N TRP A 286 -0.72 -9.85 -23.32
CA TRP A 286 -1.98 -9.38 -22.77
C TRP A 286 -3.03 -9.24 -23.87
N ALA A 287 -4.28 -9.59 -23.58
CA ALA A 287 -5.43 -9.41 -24.45
C ALA A 287 -6.52 -8.63 -23.70
N PRO A 288 -7.28 -7.74 -24.39
CA PRO A 288 -8.41 -7.03 -23.76
C PRO A 288 -9.58 -7.95 -23.42
N ASN A 289 -9.74 -9.04 -24.18
CA ASN A 289 -10.74 -10.07 -23.91
C ASN A 289 -10.26 -10.95 -22.76
N VAL A 290 -11.04 -11.01 -21.68
CA VAL A 290 -10.73 -11.77 -20.47
C VAL A 290 -10.59 -13.27 -20.76
N ALA A 291 -11.42 -13.83 -21.64
CA ALA A 291 -11.35 -15.24 -22.03
C ALA A 291 -10.00 -15.56 -22.70
N GLU A 292 -9.56 -14.74 -23.66
CA GLU A 292 -8.26 -14.90 -24.31
C GLU A 292 -7.09 -14.72 -23.34
N LEU A 293 -7.23 -13.78 -22.40
CA LEU A 293 -6.23 -13.53 -21.37
C LEU A 293 -6.06 -14.74 -20.45
N VAL A 294 -7.18 -15.38 -20.05
CA VAL A 294 -7.17 -16.59 -19.23
C VAL A 294 -6.54 -17.77 -19.97
N VAL A 295 -6.87 -17.96 -21.26
CA VAL A 295 -6.24 -18.99 -22.08
C VAL A 295 -4.72 -18.82 -22.13
N SER A 296 -4.27 -17.58 -22.35
CA SER A 296 -2.84 -17.25 -22.36
C SER A 296 -2.20 -17.46 -20.99
N ALA A 297 -2.89 -17.06 -19.92
CA ALA A 297 -2.41 -17.19 -18.55
C ALA A 297 -2.32 -18.64 -18.06
N LEU A 298 -3.13 -19.56 -18.57
CA LEU A 298 -3.10 -20.98 -18.21
C LEU A 298 -2.03 -21.79 -18.97
N THR A 299 -1.34 -21.17 -19.93
CA THR A 299 -0.24 -21.83 -20.64
C THR A 299 0.73 -22.47 -19.61
N PRO A 300 1.25 -23.73 -19.85
CA PRO A 300 1.22 -24.49 -21.12
C PRO A 300 -0.02 -25.37 -21.34
N ALA A 301 -1.05 -25.35 -20.48
CA ALA A 301 -2.25 -26.14 -20.67
C ALA A 301 -3.03 -25.64 -21.91
N LYS A 302 -3.61 -26.59 -22.65
CA LYS A 302 -4.49 -26.29 -23.77
C LYS A 302 -5.93 -26.25 -23.25
N VAL A 303 -6.59 -25.13 -23.48
CA VAL A 303 -7.98 -24.89 -23.08
C VAL A 303 -8.91 -25.21 -24.24
N SER A 304 -9.96 -25.99 -24.00
CA SER A 304 -11.00 -26.33 -24.99
C SER A 304 -12.07 -25.24 -25.07
N LYS A 305 -12.52 -24.75 -23.92
CA LYS A 305 -13.61 -23.77 -23.81
C LYS A 305 -13.43 -22.88 -22.57
N VAL A 306 -13.87 -21.64 -22.70
CA VAL A 306 -13.95 -20.67 -21.60
C VAL A 306 -15.33 -20.07 -21.56
N VAL A 307 -15.96 -20.07 -20.40
CA VAL A 307 -17.22 -19.39 -20.11
C VAL A 307 -16.96 -18.34 -19.06
N VAL A 308 -17.32 -17.09 -19.34
CA VAL A 308 -17.11 -15.95 -18.43
C VAL A 308 -18.45 -15.53 -17.86
N ASP A 309 -18.57 -15.57 -16.57
CA ASP A 309 -19.68 -15.01 -15.79
C ASP A 309 -19.21 -13.71 -15.16
N GLU A 310 -19.60 -12.59 -15.73
CA GLU A 310 -19.21 -11.26 -15.28
C GLU A 310 -19.90 -10.87 -13.98
N GLU A 311 -21.13 -11.33 -13.75
CA GLU A 311 -21.92 -10.97 -12.56
C GLU A 311 -21.32 -11.58 -11.30
N ASN A 312 -20.95 -12.87 -11.37
CA ASN A 312 -20.37 -13.60 -10.23
C ASN A 312 -18.85 -13.53 -10.20
N ARG A 313 -18.21 -12.85 -11.17
CA ARG A 313 -16.74 -12.83 -11.37
C ARG A 313 -16.14 -14.24 -11.39
N LEU A 314 -16.78 -15.13 -12.09
CA LEU A 314 -16.41 -16.52 -12.23
C LEU A 314 -16.04 -16.84 -13.69
N ILE A 315 -14.98 -17.59 -13.88
CA ILE A 315 -14.58 -18.09 -15.19
C ILE A 315 -14.49 -19.61 -15.10
N GLU A 316 -15.26 -20.27 -15.92
CA GLU A 316 -15.21 -21.71 -16.07
C GLU A 316 -14.33 -22.06 -17.26
N VAL A 317 -13.35 -22.89 -17.00
CA VAL A 317 -12.37 -23.33 -18.01
C VAL A 317 -12.50 -24.82 -18.21
N VAL A 318 -12.82 -25.22 -19.41
CA VAL A 318 -12.91 -26.63 -19.79
C VAL A 318 -11.66 -27.05 -20.52
N VAL A 319 -11.08 -28.15 -20.10
CA VAL A 319 -9.86 -28.72 -20.66
C VAL A 319 -10.00 -30.22 -20.90
N ALA A 320 -9.22 -30.77 -21.82
CA ALA A 320 -9.12 -32.21 -21.96
C ALA A 320 -8.53 -32.86 -20.68
N GLU A 321 -8.86 -34.11 -20.42
CA GLU A 321 -8.47 -34.82 -19.19
C GLU A 321 -6.93 -34.82 -18.96
N ASP A 322 -6.16 -35.02 -20.03
CA ASP A 322 -4.70 -34.99 -20.01
C ASP A 322 -4.12 -33.60 -19.70
N GLN A 323 -4.88 -32.51 -19.89
CA GLN A 323 -4.48 -31.13 -19.65
C GLN A 323 -4.87 -30.62 -18.25
N LEU A 324 -5.78 -31.29 -17.54
CA LEU A 324 -6.30 -30.85 -16.24
C LEU A 324 -5.18 -30.61 -15.22
N SER A 325 -4.25 -31.55 -15.09
CA SER A 325 -3.13 -31.42 -14.17
C SER A 325 -2.19 -30.25 -14.52
N LEU A 326 -2.04 -29.92 -15.80
CA LEU A 326 -1.25 -28.80 -16.27
C LEU A 326 -1.97 -27.47 -16.01
N ALA A 327 -3.28 -27.42 -16.26
CA ALA A 327 -4.11 -26.23 -16.03
C ALA A 327 -4.15 -25.85 -14.55
N ILE A 328 -4.37 -26.81 -13.68
CA ILE A 328 -4.36 -26.61 -12.22
C ILE A 328 -2.95 -26.30 -11.73
N GLY A 329 -1.97 -27.05 -12.20
CA GLY A 329 -0.58 -26.96 -11.76
C GLY A 329 -0.35 -27.57 -10.37
N ARG A 330 0.91 -27.67 -9.97
CA ARG A 330 1.31 -28.25 -8.69
C ARG A 330 0.72 -27.45 -7.52
N GLY A 331 -0.13 -28.09 -6.71
CA GLY A 331 -0.80 -27.44 -5.57
C GLY A 331 -1.75 -26.30 -5.96
N GLY A 332 -2.26 -26.31 -7.19
CA GLY A 332 -3.15 -25.27 -7.71
C GLY A 332 -2.44 -23.98 -8.10
N GLN A 333 -1.12 -23.98 -8.21
CA GLN A 333 -0.33 -22.77 -8.42
C GLN A 333 -0.65 -22.06 -9.75
N ASN A 334 -0.84 -22.84 -10.84
CA ASN A 334 -1.08 -22.24 -12.16
C ASN A 334 -2.41 -21.52 -12.21
N VAL A 335 -3.49 -22.17 -11.77
CA VAL A 335 -4.82 -21.57 -11.73
C VAL A 335 -4.91 -20.41 -10.73
N LYS A 336 -4.27 -20.52 -9.55
CA LYS A 336 -4.26 -19.44 -8.56
C LYS A 336 -3.55 -18.19 -9.06
N LEU A 337 -2.44 -18.34 -9.79
CA LEU A 337 -1.74 -17.20 -10.39
C LEU A 337 -2.54 -16.58 -11.53
N ALA A 338 -3.18 -17.40 -12.38
CA ALA A 338 -4.06 -16.91 -13.42
C ALA A 338 -5.26 -16.15 -12.81
N SER A 339 -5.91 -16.70 -11.80
CA SER A 339 -7.01 -16.06 -11.07
C SER A 339 -6.63 -14.70 -10.48
N LYS A 340 -5.47 -14.61 -9.82
CA LYS A 340 -4.94 -13.33 -9.29
C LYS A 340 -4.62 -12.32 -10.39
N LEU A 341 -4.22 -12.79 -11.56
CA LEU A 341 -3.83 -11.93 -12.66
C LEU A 341 -5.02 -11.28 -13.34
N VAL A 342 -6.14 -12.02 -13.48
CA VAL A 342 -7.35 -11.53 -14.15
C VAL A 342 -8.39 -10.95 -13.17
N ASP A 343 -8.21 -11.14 -11.87
CA ASP A 343 -9.16 -10.75 -10.80
C ASP A 343 -10.53 -11.43 -10.93
N TYR A 344 -10.53 -12.70 -11.34
CA TYR A 344 -11.70 -13.58 -11.42
C TYR A 344 -11.40 -14.90 -10.71
N LYS A 345 -12.41 -15.52 -10.15
CA LYS A 345 -12.31 -16.92 -9.71
C LYS A 345 -12.29 -17.82 -10.95
N ILE A 346 -11.33 -18.72 -11.04
CA ILE A 346 -11.22 -19.67 -12.16
C ILE A 346 -11.51 -21.07 -11.65
N ASP A 347 -12.54 -21.70 -12.18
CA ASP A 347 -12.85 -23.10 -11.96
C ASP A 347 -12.47 -23.90 -13.22
N VAL A 348 -11.65 -24.93 -13.03
CA VAL A 348 -11.14 -25.77 -14.10
C VAL A 348 -11.78 -27.14 -14.03
N MET A 349 -12.37 -27.60 -15.12
CA MET A 349 -13.05 -28.89 -15.22
C MET A 349 -12.70 -29.59 -16.53
N THR A 350 -12.96 -30.90 -16.60
CA THR A 350 -12.84 -31.66 -17.85
C THR A 350 -14.10 -31.57 -18.71
N ASP A 351 -13.97 -31.89 -19.99
CA ASP A 351 -15.13 -32.02 -20.93
C ASP A 351 -16.18 -32.99 -20.37
N GLU A 352 -15.74 -34.08 -19.73
CA GLU A 352 -16.66 -35.06 -19.12
C GLU A 352 -17.38 -34.49 -17.90
N GLN A 353 -16.67 -33.75 -17.04
CA GLN A 353 -17.25 -33.08 -15.87
C GLN A 353 -18.25 -32.00 -16.27
N GLU A 354 -17.93 -31.19 -17.31
CA GLU A 354 -18.87 -30.20 -17.86
C GLU A 354 -20.13 -30.87 -18.37
N SER A 355 -19.98 -31.94 -19.19
CA SER A 355 -21.11 -32.70 -19.75
C SER A 355 -21.97 -33.33 -18.64
N ALA A 356 -21.35 -33.93 -17.62
CA ALA A 356 -22.06 -34.50 -16.49
C ALA A 356 -22.82 -33.42 -15.68
N ARG A 357 -22.18 -32.26 -15.44
CA ARG A 357 -22.81 -31.13 -14.74
C ARG A 357 -24.03 -30.61 -15.55
N ARG A 358 -23.86 -30.34 -16.83
CA ARG A 358 -24.97 -29.91 -17.70
C ARG A 358 -26.13 -30.89 -17.72
N THR A 359 -25.81 -32.20 -17.79
CA THR A 359 -26.83 -33.22 -17.71
C THR A 359 -27.55 -33.23 -16.35
N ALA A 360 -26.81 -33.00 -15.26
CA ALA A 360 -27.40 -32.92 -13.92
C ALA A 360 -28.27 -31.65 -13.77
N GLU A 361 -27.79 -30.50 -14.24
CA GLU A 361 -28.53 -29.22 -14.23
C GLU A 361 -29.81 -29.34 -15.07
N PHE A 362 -29.69 -29.89 -16.26
CA PHE A 362 -30.85 -30.17 -17.14
C PHE A 362 -31.88 -31.05 -16.44
N ASN A 363 -31.47 -32.19 -15.89
CA ASN A 363 -32.36 -33.11 -15.17
C ASN A 363 -33.02 -32.47 -13.94
N GLN A 364 -32.26 -31.60 -13.23
CA GLN A 364 -32.79 -30.90 -12.07
C GLN A 364 -33.79 -29.82 -12.48
N ALA A 365 -33.49 -29.02 -13.49
CA ALA A 365 -34.38 -28.00 -14.04
C ALA A 365 -35.66 -28.64 -14.60
N SER A 366 -35.54 -29.71 -15.38
CA SER A 366 -36.68 -30.46 -15.92
C SER A 366 -37.61 -30.99 -14.82
N LYS A 367 -37.07 -31.59 -13.75
CA LYS A 367 -37.87 -32.03 -12.60
C LYS A 367 -38.53 -30.85 -11.87
N LEU A 368 -37.76 -29.78 -11.65
CA LEU A 368 -38.31 -28.57 -11.02
C LEU A 368 -39.48 -28.01 -11.83
N PHE A 369 -39.36 -27.88 -13.14
CA PHE A 369 -40.43 -27.37 -13.99
C PHE A 369 -41.65 -28.32 -14.03
N ALA A 370 -41.43 -29.63 -14.11
CA ALA A 370 -42.53 -30.59 -14.07
C ALA A 370 -43.33 -30.49 -12.76
N GLU A 371 -42.65 -30.37 -11.62
CA GLU A 371 -43.29 -30.28 -10.29
C GLU A 371 -43.87 -28.87 -9.99
N ALA A 372 -43.12 -27.80 -10.32
CA ALA A 372 -43.53 -26.43 -10.00
C ALA A 372 -44.64 -25.87 -10.90
N LEU A 373 -44.60 -26.21 -12.20
CA LEU A 373 -45.51 -25.67 -13.20
C LEU A 373 -46.65 -26.65 -13.54
N ASP A 374 -46.62 -27.87 -12.97
CA ASP A 374 -47.58 -28.96 -13.27
C ASP A 374 -47.74 -29.17 -14.81
N VAL A 375 -46.59 -29.32 -15.48
CA VAL A 375 -46.49 -29.56 -16.93
C VAL A 375 -45.99 -30.96 -17.25
N GLU A 376 -46.29 -31.43 -18.45
CA GLU A 376 -45.78 -32.73 -18.92
C GLU A 376 -44.23 -32.70 -19.01
N GLU A 377 -43.60 -33.84 -18.75
CA GLU A 377 -42.13 -33.99 -18.76
C GLU A 377 -41.50 -33.54 -20.11
N MET A 378 -42.25 -33.66 -21.21
CA MET A 378 -41.82 -33.18 -22.52
C MET A 378 -41.68 -31.65 -22.55
N ILE A 379 -42.63 -30.92 -22.00
CA ILE A 379 -42.62 -29.45 -21.91
C ILE A 379 -41.50 -29.00 -20.99
N ALA A 380 -41.35 -29.63 -19.81
CA ALA A 380 -40.28 -29.36 -18.88
C ALA A 380 -38.89 -29.57 -19.50
N ASN A 381 -38.71 -30.63 -20.28
CA ASN A 381 -37.49 -30.91 -21.01
C ASN A 381 -37.19 -29.84 -22.08
N LEU A 382 -38.21 -29.38 -22.82
CA LEU A 382 -38.05 -28.32 -23.81
C LEU A 382 -37.60 -27.01 -23.17
N LEU A 383 -38.22 -26.61 -22.07
CA LEU A 383 -37.84 -25.42 -21.31
C LEU A 383 -36.38 -25.52 -20.82
N ALA A 384 -35.98 -26.66 -20.24
CA ALA A 384 -34.64 -26.89 -19.81
C ALA A 384 -33.60 -26.93 -20.95
N SER A 385 -34.00 -27.43 -22.14
CA SER A 385 -33.12 -27.48 -23.32
C SER A 385 -32.84 -26.11 -23.95
N GLU A 386 -33.75 -25.17 -23.80
CA GLU A 386 -33.57 -23.76 -24.23
C GLU A 386 -32.81 -22.89 -23.24
N GLY A 387 -32.38 -23.48 -22.10
CA GLY A 387 -31.46 -22.83 -21.15
C GLY A 387 -32.12 -22.23 -19.95
N PHE A 388 -33.43 -22.38 -19.73
CA PHE A 388 -34.07 -22.00 -18.49
C PHE A 388 -33.70 -22.98 -17.38
N LEU A 389 -33.17 -22.45 -16.25
CA LEU A 389 -32.70 -23.27 -15.13
C LEU A 389 -33.53 -23.08 -13.87
N SER A 390 -34.33 -22.00 -13.78
CA SER A 390 -35.13 -21.67 -12.60
C SER A 390 -36.52 -21.16 -12.97
N VAL A 391 -37.46 -21.25 -12.00
CA VAL A 391 -38.83 -20.74 -12.18
C VAL A 391 -38.82 -19.22 -12.19
N GLU A 392 -37.87 -18.59 -11.46
CA GLU A 392 -37.67 -17.16 -11.43
C GLU A 392 -37.32 -16.61 -12.82
N GLU A 393 -36.40 -17.28 -13.54
CA GLU A 393 -36.03 -16.89 -14.90
C GLU A 393 -37.25 -16.95 -15.86
N LEU A 394 -38.04 -18.01 -15.78
CA LEU A 394 -39.27 -18.14 -16.58
C LEU A 394 -40.30 -17.05 -16.30
N ALA A 395 -40.48 -16.67 -15.02
CA ALA A 395 -41.41 -15.62 -14.64
C ALA A 395 -40.93 -14.22 -15.12
N GLN A 396 -39.61 -13.99 -15.21
CA GLN A 396 -39.04 -12.73 -15.68
C GLN A 396 -38.91 -12.68 -17.23
N ALA A 397 -38.85 -13.80 -17.89
CA ALA A 397 -38.72 -13.89 -19.35
C ALA A 397 -39.88 -13.22 -20.07
N GLU A 398 -39.65 -12.68 -21.27
CA GLU A 398 -40.71 -12.18 -22.11
C GLU A 398 -41.49 -13.35 -22.77
N VAL A 399 -42.78 -13.16 -22.93
CA VAL A 399 -43.63 -14.18 -23.61
C VAL A 399 -43.08 -14.53 -24.99
N SER A 400 -42.49 -13.57 -25.69
CA SER A 400 -41.80 -13.74 -26.97
C SER A 400 -40.61 -14.69 -26.92
N GLU A 401 -39.88 -14.74 -25.85
CA GLU A 401 -38.75 -15.66 -25.62
C GLU A 401 -39.23 -17.08 -25.44
N ILE A 402 -40.24 -17.27 -24.58
CA ILE A 402 -40.86 -18.59 -24.34
C ILE A 402 -41.54 -19.10 -25.63
N GLN A 403 -42.17 -18.22 -26.40
CA GLN A 403 -42.80 -18.57 -27.69
C GLN A 403 -41.78 -18.96 -28.76
N SER A 404 -40.52 -18.53 -28.68
CA SER A 404 -39.47 -18.90 -29.62
C SER A 404 -39.07 -20.39 -29.55
N ILE A 405 -39.47 -21.07 -28.50
CA ILE A 405 -39.23 -22.50 -28.28
C ILE A 405 -40.01 -23.34 -29.28
N GLU A 406 -39.36 -24.26 -29.95
CA GLU A 406 -39.98 -25.11 -30.96
C GLU A 406 -41.14 -25.93 -30.37
N GLY A 407 -42.33 -25.72 -30.90
CA GLY A 407 -43.57 -26.39 -30.43
C GLY A 407 -44.41 -25.58 -29.43
N PHE A 408 -43.99 -24.34 -29.09
CA PHE A 408 -44.78 -23.47 -28.24
C PHE A 408 -45.53 -22.41 -29.07
N ASP A 409 -46.80 -22.25 -28.77
CA ASP A 409 -47.59 -21.14 -29.28
C ASP A 409 -47.74 -20.02 -28.23
N GLU A 410 -48.36 -18.92 -28.60
CA GLU A 410 -48.53 -17.77 -27.71
C GLU A 410 -49.39 -18.11 -26.49
N GLU A 411 -50.35 -19.05 -26.63
CA GLU A 411 -51.22 -19.45 -25.52
C GLU A 411 -50.45 -20.29 -24.49
N ILE A 412 -49.63 -21.24 -24.95
CA ILE A 412 -48.77 -22.09 -24.11
C ILE A 412 -47.72 -21.22 -23.39
N ALA A 413 -47.08 -20.29 -24.11
CA ALA A 413 -46.10 -19.41 -23.51
C ALA A 413 -46.68 -18.54 -22.38
N LYS A 414 -47.87 -17.98 -22.56
CA LYS A 414 -48.58 -17.22 -21.52
C LYS A 414 -48.99 -18.10 -20.36
N GLU A 415 -49.47 -19.30 -20.60
CA GLU A 415 -49.86 -20.23 -19.54
C GLU A 415 -48.66 -20.63 -18.67
N ILE A 416 -47.51 -20.95 -19.28
CA ILE A 416 -46.28 -21.31 -18.57
C ILE A 416 -45.81 -20.14 -17.70
N LYS A 417 -45.78 -18.91 -18.25
CA LYS A 417 -45.41 -17.72 -17.49
C LYS A 417 -46.33 -17.48 -16.32
N ASN A 418 -47.64 -17.55 -16.52
CA ASN A 418 -48.61 -17.37 -15.44
C ASN A 418 -48.42 -18.40 -14.31
N ARG A 419 -48.18 -19.68 -14.67
CA ARG A 419 -47.92 -20.72 -13.67
C ARG A 419 -46.63 -20.51 -12.92
N ALA A 420 -45.59 -19.99 -13.57
CA ALA A 420 -44.33 -19.62 -12.94
C ALA A 420 -44.55 -18.47 -11.91
N GLU A 421 -45.29 -17.42 -12.28
CA GLU A 421 -45.63 -16.32 -11.38
C GLU A 421 -46.50 -16.77 -10.18
N GLU A 422 -47.49 -17.66 -10.44
CA GLU A 422 -48.33 -18.23 -9.35
C GLU A 422 -47.52 -19.09 -8.38
N TYR A 423 -46.57 -19.89 -8.89
CA TYR A 423 -45.69 -20.70 -8.07
C TYR A 423 -44.84 -19.83 -7.14
N LEU A 424 -44.26 -18.78 -7.65
CA LEU A 424 -43.44 -17.83 -6.86
C LEU A 424 -44.29 -17.09 -5.81
N GLN A 425 -45.55 -16.73 -6.13
CA GLN A 425 -46.45 -16.10 -5.14
C GLN A 425 -46.88 -17.07 -4.04
N LYS A 426 -46.91 -18.38 -4.30
CA LYS A 426 -47.24 -19.38 -3.27
C LYS A 426 -46.04 -19.75 -2.38
N THR A 427 -44.83 -19.50 -2.86
CA THR A 427 -43.60 -19.91 -2.18
C THR A 427 -42.89 -18.73 -1.47
N ALA A 428 -43.30 -17.47 -1.74
CA ALA A 428 -42.88 -16.25 -1.07
C ALA A 428 -43.72 -16.00 0.17
#